data_08055c97c32e526d8c45380517ee60d0
#
_entry.id   08055c97c32e526d8c45380517ee60d0
#
_cell.length_a   1.000
_cell.length_b   1.000
_cell.length_c   1.000
_cell.angle_alpha   90.00
_cell.angle_beta   90.00
_cell.angle_gamma   90.00
#
_symmetry.space_group_name_H-M   'P 1'
#
loop_
_entity.id
_entity.type
_entity.pdbx_description
1 polymer ?
#
loop_
_entity_poly.entity_id
_entity_poly.type
_entity_poly.pdbx_seq_one_letter_code
_entity_poly.pdbx_strand_id
1 'polypeptide(L)'
;IAREAKTTNCFIAEGGEIYGTVRHSIISTGCTIGAGALVEDSVIMPNVSVAPGAIIRHAIIGENCVISSGAVIGGAFPDGTKRKISVLGKNQTLPENAVVAPGEVR
;
A
#
# COMPACT_ATOMS: atom_id res chain seq x y z
N ILE A 1 2.67 -7.98 13.88
CA ILE A 1 1.50 -7.07 13.83
C ILE A 1 1.41 -6.31 15.14
N ALA A 2 1.36 -5.00 15.05
CA ALA A 2 1.26 -4.16 16.24
C ALA A 2 -0.17 -4.17 16.79
N ARG A 3 -0.30 -3.81 18.06
CA ARG A 3 -1.60 -3.80 18.73
C ARG A 3 -2.60 -2.85 18.07
N GLU A 4 -2.13 -1.74 17.54
CA GLU A 4 -2.96 -0.73 16.88
C GLU A 4 -3.30 -1.09 15.43
N ALA A 5 -2.66 -2.11 14.89
CA ALA A 5 -2.90 -2.50 13.50
C ALA A 5 -4.28 -3.12 13.35
N LYS A 6 -4.91 -2.82 12.21
CA LYS A 6 -6.20 -3.39 11.86
C LYS A 6 -6.06 -4.14 10.53
N THR A 7 -6.34 -5.42 10.57
CA THR A 7 -6.25 -6.24 9.35
C THR A 7 -7.58 -6.96 9.13
N THR A 8 -8.05 -6.96 7.89
CA THR A 8 -9.30 -7.60 7.51
C THR A 8 -9.12 -8.33 6.18
N ASN A 9 -9.37 -9.64 6.18
CA ASN A 9 -9.28 -10.46 4.97
C ASN A 9 -7.97 -10.27 4.22
N CYS A 10 -6.85 -10.31 4.95
CA CYS A 10 -5.54 -10.08 4.38
C CYS A 10 -4.68 -11.32 4.48
N PHE A 11 -3.75 -11.45 3.54
CA PHE A 11 -2.65 -12.40 3.65
C PHE A 11 -1.39 -11.58 3.96
N ILE A 12 -0.77 -11.88 5.09
CA ILE A 12 0.44 -11.17 5.51
C ILE A 12 1.53 -12.21 5.71
N ALA A 13 2.59 -12.13 4.91
CA ALA A 13 3.69 -13.07 5.00
C ALA A 13 4.59 -12.74 6.20
N GLU A 14 5.47 -13.67 6.54
CA GLU A 14 6.37 -13.51 7.67
C GLU A 14 7.37 -12.39 7.44
N GLY A 15 7.88 -11.83 8.54
CA GLY A 15 8.89 -10.77 8.48
C GLY A 15 8.34 -9.37 8.27
N GLY A 16 7.03 -9.23 8.18
CA GLY A 16 6.41 -7.92 8.03
C GLY A 16 6.11 -7.27 9.36
N GLU A 17 6.11 -5.94 9.36
CA GLU A 17 5.72 -5.15 10.52
C GLU A 17 4.54 -4.27 10.12
N ILE A 18 3.38 -4.53 10.73
CA ILE A 18 2.15 -3.84 10.39
C ILE A 18 1.72 -2.99 11.58
N TYR A 19 1.70 -1.70 11.40
CA TYR A 19 1.25 -0.73 12.41
C TYR A 19 0.03 0.05 11.95
N GLY A 20 -0.34 -0.06 10.68
CA GLY A 20 -1.47 0.64 10.10
C GLY A 20 -2.66 -0.27 9.84
N THR A 21 -3.51 0.14 8.92
CA THR A 21 -4.71 -0.60 8.54
C THR A 21 -4.50 -1.27 7.18
N VAL A 22 -4.80 -2.58 7.11
CA VAL A 22 -4.69 -3.35 5.86
C VAL A 22 -6.00 -4.09 5.64
N ARG A 23 -6.60 -3.94 4.46
CA ARG A 23 -7.88 -4.58 4.12
C ARG A 23 -7.81 -5.23 2.75
N HIS A 24 -8.29 -6.46 2.65
CA HIS A 24 -8.41 -7.20 1.39
C HIS A 24 -7.14 -7.11 0.55
N SER A 25 -5.98 -7.25 1.18
CA SER A 25 -4.70 -7.03 0.53
C SER A 25 -3.75 -8.19 0.78
N ILE A 26 -2.74 -8.30 -0.08
CA ILE A 26 -1.68 -9.28 0.08
C ILE A 26 -0.40 -8.52 0.40
N ILE A 27 0.18 -8.83 1.55
CA ILE A 27 1.43 -8.21 2.00
C ILE A 27 2.51 -9.30 1.98
N SER A 28 3.52 -9.11 1.15
CA SER A 28 4.61 -10.06 1.02
C SER A 28 5.65 -9.92 2.13
N THR A 29 6.68 -10.75 2.10
CA THR A 29 7.70 -10.80 3.15
C THR A 29 8.46 -9.50 3.30
N GLY A 30 8.80 -9.16 4.55
CA GLY A 30 9.70 -8.04 4.80
C GLY A 30 9.11 -6.65 4.59
N CYS A 31 7.80 -6.55 4.48
CA CYS A 31 7.15 -5.25 4.30
C CYS A 31 6.94 -4.54 5.63
N THR A 32 6.95 -3.21 5.60
CA THR A 32 6.64 -2.38 6.76
C THR A 32 5.51 -1.44 6.40
N ILE A 33 4.44 -1.47 7.19
CA ILE A 33 3.29 -0.57 7.02
C ILE A 33 3.24 0.33 8.24
N GLY A 34 3.51 1.61 8.05
CA GLY A 34 3.60 2.57 9.16
C GLY A 34 2.28 2.88 9.84
N ALA A 35 2.35 3.45 11.02
CA ALA A 35 1.16 3.82 11.79
C ALA A 35 0.31 4.83 11.03
N GLY A 36 -1.00 4.62 11.02
CA GLY A 36 -1.91 5.49 10.30
C GLY A 36 -1.92 5.32 8.78
N ALA A 37 -1.08 4.44 8.25
CA ALA A 37 -1.13 4.12 6.82
C ALA A 37 -2.33 3.23 6.52
N LEU A 38 -2.85 3.34 5.31
CA LEU A 38 -3.98 2.53 4.87
C LEU A 38 -3.61 1.80 3.59
N VAL A 39 -3.83 0.49 3.57
CA VAL A 39 -3.65 -0.34 2.38
C VAL A 39 -4.95 -1.09 2.14
N GLU A 40 -5.58 -0.87 0.99
CA GLU A 40 -6.85 -1.50 0.63
C GLU A 40 -6.78 -2.11 -0.76
N ASP A 41 -7.31 -3.33 -0.89
CA ASP A 41 -7.47 -4.00 -2.19
C ASP A 41 -6.20 -3.95 -3.04
N SER A 42 -5.05 -4.15 -2.40
CA SER A 42 -3.75 -3.96 -3.04
C SER A 42 -2.87 -5.19 -2.87
N VAL A 43 -1.87 -5.29 -3.72
CA VAL A 43 -0.82 -6.30 -3.61
C VAL A 43 0.50 -5.59 -3.36
N ILE A 44 1.12 -5.90 -2.24
CA ILE A 44 2.39 -5.30 -1.83
C ILE A 44 3.47 -6.36 -1.97
N MET A 45 4.43 -6.13 -2.85
CA MET A 45 5.53 -7.06 -3.11
C MET A 45 6.56 -7.04 -1.97
N PRO A 46 7.53 -7.98 -1.97
CA PRO A 46 8.50 -8.04 -0.86
C PRO A 46 9.32 -6.77 -0.66
N ASN A 47 9.66 -6.52 0.59
CA ASN A 47 10.58 -5.45 0.99
C ASN A 47 10.07 -4.04 0.68
N VAL A 48 8.77 -3.84 0.67
CA VAL A 48 8.17 -2.52 0.49
C VAL A 48 8.04 -1.84 1.85
N SER A 49 8.40 -0.57 1.89
CA SER A 49 8.27 0.23 3.09
C SER A 49 7.22 1.31 2.86
N VAL A 50 6.18 1.30 3.68
CA VAL A 50 5.10 2.30 3.61
C VAL A 50 5.17 3.15 4.87
N ALA A 51 5.44 4.44 4.68
CA ALA A 51 5.60 5.36 5.80
C ALA A 51 4.26 5.67 6.48
N PRO A 52 4.28 6.18 7.72
CA PRO A 52 3.05 6.56 8.40
C PRO A 52 2.23 7.57 7.60
N GLY A 53 0.93 7.37 7.59
CA GLY A 53 0.01 8.29 6.93
C GLY A 53 -0.15 8.12 5.42
N ALA A 54 0.57 7.20 4.80
CA ALA A 54 0.41 6.94 3.37
C ALA A 54 -0.88 6.15 3.11
N ILE A 55 -1.46 6.34 1.93
CA ILE A 55 -2.69 5.66 1.53
C ILE A 55 -2.46 4.94 0.21
N ILE A 56 -2.78 3.65 0.20
CA ILE A 56 -2.64 2.80 -0.98
C ILE A 56 -3.97 2.09 -1.22
N ARG A 57 -4.57 2.31 -2.39
CA ARG A 57 -5.84 1.70 -2.76
C ARG A 57 -5.80 1.18 -4.18
N HIS A 58 -6.27 -0.04 -4.37
CA HIS A 58 -6.39 -0.66 -5.71
C HIS A 58 -5.07 -0.54 -6.48
N ALA A 59 -3.98 -0.97 -5.86
CA ALA A 59 -2.65 -0.80 -6.44
C ALA A 59 -1.81 -2.06 -6.31
N ILE A 60 -0.84 -2.19 -7.20
CA ILE A 60 0.21 -3.21 -7.10
C ILE A 60 1.52 -2.47 -6.90
N ILE A 61 2.17 -2.71 -5.79
CA ILE A 61 3.43 -2.04 -5.45
C ILE A 61 4.58 -3.04 -5.66
N GLY A 62 5.48 -2.71 -6.56
CA GLY A 62 6.63 -3.55 -6.86
C GLY A 62 7.58 -3.69 -5.68
N GLU A 63 8.46 -4.70 -5.75
CA GLU A 63 9.39 -4.97 -4.66
C GLU A 63 10.40 -3.84 -4.44
N ASN A 64 10.87 -3.71 -3.22
CA ASN A 64 11.88 -2.73 -2.81
C ASN A 64 11.45 -1.28 -3.03
N CYS A 65 10.16 -0.99 -3.04
CA CYS A 65 9.65 0.37 -3.14
C CYS A 65 9.60 1.04 -1.78
N VAL A 66 9.74 2.34 -1.78
CA VAL A 66 9.60 3.16 -0.57
C VAL A 66 8.48 4.17 -0.82
N ILE A 67 7.47 4.13 0.03
CA ILE A 67 6.34 5.05 -0.04
C ILE A 67 6.46 6.00 1.13
N SER A 68 6.66 7.28 0.86
CA SER A 68 6.87 8.27 1.91
C SER A 68 5.56 8.75 2.54
N SER A 69 5.67 9.46 3.66
CA SER A 69 4.50 9.93 4.40
C SER A 69 3.60 10.82 3.55
N GLY A 70 2.30 10.63 3.71
CA GLY A 70 1.32 11.45 3.01
C GLY A 70 1.15 11.11 1.53
N ALA A 71 1.89 10.12 1.01
CA ALA A 71 1.71 9.71 -0.38
C ALA A 71 0.35 9.03 -0.55
N VAL A 72 -0.28 9.25 -1.68
CA VAL A 72 -1.58 8.65 -2.01
C VAL A 72 -1.46 7.92 -3.33
N ILE A 73 -1.73 6.63 -3.30
CA ILE A 73 -1.67 5.79 -4.51
C ILE A 73 -3.07 5.25 -4.78
N GLY A 74 -3.55 5.48 -6.00
CA GLY A 74 -4.87 5.08 -6.41
C GLY A 74 -5.96 5.94 -5.80
N GLY A 75 -7.19 5.47 -5.82
CA GLY A 75 -8.30 6.23 -5.28
C GLY A 75 -9.52 5.38 -5.04
N ALA A 76 -10.50 5.99 -4.39
CA ALA A 76 -11.79 5.37 -4.20
C ALA A 76 -12.61 5.45 -5.49
N PHE A 77 -13.46 4.46 -5.69
CA PHE A 77 -14.36 4.41 -6.83
C PHE A 77 -15.80 4.47 -6.31
N PRO A 78 -16.30 5.67 -5.99
CA PRO A 78 -17.58 5.79 -5.29
C PRO A 78 -18.78 5.32 -6.09
N ASP A 79 -18.69 5.32 -7.41
CA ASP A 79 -19.86 5.05 -8.26
C ASP A 79 -19.86 3.66 -8.89
N GLY A 80 -19.05 2.74 -8.40
CA GLY A 80 -18.98 1.41 -9.01
C GLY A 80 -18.45 1.42 -10.45
N THR A 81 -17.85 2.50 -10.88
CA THR A 81 -17.24 2.59 -12.20
C THR A 81 -16.05 1.62 -12.27
N LYS A 82 -15.55 1.40 -13.48
CA LYS A 82 -14.44 0.46 -13.68
C LYS A 82 -13.27 0.78 -12.76
N ARG A 83 -12.91 -0.19 -11.93
CA ARG A 83 -11.75 -0.04 -11.05
C ARG A 83 -10.49 -0.04 -11.89
N LYS A 84 -9.69 0.97 -11.68
CA LYS A 84 -8.39 1.06 -12.33
C LYS A 84 -7.32 0.75 -11.28
N ILE A 85 -6.40 -0.12 -11.64
CA ILE A 85 -5.33 -0.52 -10.75
C ILE A 85 -4.09 0.30 -11.08
N SER A 86 -3.58 0.99 -10.07
CA SER A 86 -2.32 1.71 -10.19
C SER A 86 -1.17 0.72 -10.00
N VAL A 87 -0.11 0.87 -10.76
CA VAL A 87 1.04 -0.02 -10.67
C VAL A 87 2.29 0.79 -10.45
N LEU A 88 3.03 0.44 -9.41
CA LEU A 88 4.33 1.03 -9.12
C LEU A 88 5.39 -0.03 -9.36
N GLY A 89 6.30 0.21 -10.29
CA GLY A 89 7.36 -0.74 -10.62
C GLY A 89 8.35 -0.88 -9.46
N LYS A 90 9.18 -1.92 -9.53
CA LYS A 90 10.13 -2.21 -8.46
C LYS A 90 11.20 -1.11 -8.30
N ASN A 91 11.77 -1.05 -7.11
CA ASN A 91 12.89 -0.17 -6.77
C ASN A 91 12.57 1.33 -6.92
N GLN A 92 11.32 1.71 -6.75
CA GLN A 92 10.93 3.11 -6.85
C GLN A 92 10.74 3.72 -5.47
N THR A 93 10.95 5.03 -5.39
CA THR A 93 10.72 5.79 -4.17
C THR A 93 9.75 6.92 -4.48
N LEU A 94 8.62 6.94 -3.76
CA LEU A 94 7.68 8.04 -3.86
C LEU A 94 8.01 9.08 -2.80
N PRO A 95 8.16 10.35 -3.17
CA PRO A 95 8.41 11.41 -2.19
C PRO A 95 7.18 11.68 -1.33
N GLU A 96 7.36 12.46 -0.27
CA GLU A 96 6.25 12.85 0.59
C GLU A 96 5.16 13.55 -0.22
N ASN A 97 3.92 13.22 0.13
CA ASN A 97 2.72 13.79 -0.49
C ASN A 97 2.61 13.53 -1.99
N ALA A 98 3.36 12.57 -2.52
CA ALA A 98 3.23 12.20 -3.93
C ALA A 98 1.86 11.57 -4.19
N VAL A 99 1.35 11.78 -5.39
CA VAL A 99 0.05 11.23 -5.79
C VAL A 99 0.23 10.38 -7.04
N VAL A 100 -0.21 9.14 -6.95
CA VAL A 100 -0.29 8.25 -8.11
C VAL A 100 -1.77 8.09 -8.43
N ALA A 101 -2.17 8.57 -9.60
CA ALA A 101 -3.58 8.57 -9.99
C ALA A 101 -4.11 7.15 -10.19
N PRO A 102 -5.42 6.93 -10.04
CA PRO A 102 -6.00 5.62 -10.34
C PRO A 102 -5.69 5.19 -11.76
N GLY A 103 -5.17 3.97 -11.91
CA GLY A 103 -4.78 3.45 -13.21
C GLY A 103 -3.44 3.93 -13.73
N GLU A 104 -2.74 4.77 -13.00
CA GLU A 104 -1.42 5.22 -13.40
C GLU A 104 -0.40 4.10 -13.23
N VAL A 105 0.51 3.96 -14.19
CA VAL A 105 1.59 2.97 -14.15
C VAL A 105 2.93 3.72 -14.14
N ARG A 106 3.74 3.41 -13.15
CA ARG A 106 5.06 4.02 -13.00
C ARG A 106 6.17 3.00 -12.94
#